data_b0f669f5f67c26878ac10d902c33bb0f
#
_entry.id   b0f669f5f67c26878ac10d902c33bb0f
#
_cell.length_a   1.000
_cell.length_b   1.000
_cell.length_c   1.000
_cell.angle_alpha   90.00
_cell.angle_beta   90.00
_cell.angle_gamma   90.00
#
_symmetry.space_group_name_H-M   'P 1'
#
loop_
_entity.id
_entity.type
_entity.pdbx_description
1 polymer ?
#
loop_
_entity_poly.entity_id
_entity_poly.type
_entity_poly.pdbx_seq_one_letter_code
_entity_poly.pdbx_strand_id
1 'polypeptide(L)'
;MNRKKKKNKENIIIAVLVALIVILASMTAVTLIKNKKNTEKANAASSSSASSSSAESFSESESSSKTESTTEKVSVENNVTTASTTEKTSEVKRSESGRIIVDVDSVPWNLIVVSLEREIPEGYDPETREILDTGYELDARVTPYYEKMYRAGQKDGVTLTPFSGHRSYERQRINYNNLTETYMARYGLDRKAAAKKAASVILPPGTSEHNIGLAMDICNTYDSFADSAEYAWLMENAYKYGFILRYPKDKEAVTGIVYEPWHWRFVGVEYAKKIKDSGLCLEEYLDSVGISY
;
A
#
# COMPACT_ATOMS: atom_id res chain seq x y z
N MET A 1 16.38 43.93 23.76
CA MET A 1 15.43 44.42 22.72
C MET A 1 15.51 43.70 21.39
N ASN A 2 16.50 42.80 21.11
CA ASN A 2 16.71 42.15 19.81
C ASN A 2 15.93 40.83 19.56
N ARG A 3 15.60 40.03 20.57
CA ARG A 3 14.90 38.73 20.38
C ARG A 3 13.45 38.89 19.89
N LYS A 4 12.68 39.89 20.41
CA LYS A 4 11.31 40.15 19.96
C LYS A 4 11.22 40.57 18.47
N LYS A 5 12.19 41.39 18.00
CA LYS A 5 12.23 41.82 16.59
C LYS A 5 12.58 40.69 15.63
N LYS A 6 13.44 39.72 16.04
CA LYS A 6 13.79 38.55 15.24
C LYS A 6 12.60 37.59 15.08
N LYS A 7 11.88 37.31 16.18
CA LYS A 7 10.69 36.44 16.17
C LYS A 7 9.54 37.01 15.33
N ASN A 8 9.35 38.35 15.33
CA ASN A 8 8.36 38.99 14.47
C ASN A 8 8.73 38.91 12.98
N LYS A 9 10.00 39.00 12.60
CA LYS A 9 10.43 38.81 11.21
C LYS A 9 10.25 37.37 10.72
N GLU A 10 10.57 36.39 11.55
CA GLU A 10 10.36 34.97 11.24
C GLU A 10 8.86 34.65 11.05
N ASN A 11 7.98 35.18 11.91
CA ASN A 11 6.54 35.00 11.77
C ASN A 11 5.97 35.67 10.51
N ILE A 12 6.51 36.83 10.10
CA ILE A 12 6.11 37.51 8.85
C ILE A 12 6.55 36.69 7.64
N ILE A 13 7.76 36.13 7.64
CA ILE A 13 8.26 35.29 6.55
C ILE A 13 7.41 34.03 6.42
N ILE A 14 7.06 33.38 7.53
CA ILE A 14 6.17 32.19 7.52
C ILE A 14 4.78 32.54 6.99
N ALA A 15 4.20 33.68 7.41
CA ALA A 15 2.90 34.15 6.92
C ALA A 15 2.91 34.43 5.41
N VAL A 16 3.99 35.02 4.89
CA VAL A 16 4.16 35.27 3.44
C VAL A 16 4.31 33.97 2.66
N LEU A 17 5.08 33.01 3.18
CA LEU A 17 5.23 31.68 2.55
C LEU A 17 3.91 30.91 2.50
N VAL A 18 3.14 30.95 3.57
CA VAL A 18 1.80 30.32 3.62
C VAL A 18 0.85 30.98 2.61
N ALA A 19 0.87 32.32 2.52
CA ALA A 19 0.06 33.05 1.54
C ALA A 19 0.44 32.70 0.09
N LEU A 20 1.75 32.55 -0.20
CA LEU A 20 2.24 32.14 -1.52
C LEU A 20 1.82 30.70 -1.87
N ILE A 21 1.83 29.79 -0.92
CA ILE A 21 1.37 28.40 -1.13
C ILE A 21 -0.14 28.38 -1.44
N VAL A 22 -0.95 29.18 -0.74
CA VAL A 22 -2.38 29.28 -0.99
C VAL A 22 -2.66 29.89 -2.37
N ILE A 23 -1.89 30.87 -2.81
CA ILE A 23 -2.02 31.47 -4.14
C ILE A 23 -1.64 30.45 -5.24
N LEU A 24 -0.55 29.71 -5.05
CA LEU A 24 -0.15 28.67 -6.00
C LEU A 24 -1.22 27.54 -6.10
N ALA A 25 -1.78 27.11 -4.98
CA ALA A 25 -2.83 26.09 -4.94
C ALA A 25 -4.12 26.59 -5.64
N SER A 26 -4.47 27.87 -5.50
CA SER A 26 -5.63 28.46 -6.19
C SER A 26 -5.40 28.61 -7.71
N MET A 27 -4.18 28.92 -8.15
CA MET A 27 -3.84 29.00 -9.57
C MET A 27 -3.86 27.61 -10.25
N THR A 28 -3.39 26.56 -9.57
CA THR A 28 -3.47 25.19 -10.09
C THR A 28 -4.91 24.70 -10.20
N ALA A 29 -5.78 25.01 -9.25
CA ALA A 29 -7.20 24.66 -9.30
C ALA A 29 -7.92 25.35 -10.49
N VAL A 30 -7.61 26.62 -10.77
CA VAL A 30 -8.19 27.35 -11.93
C VAL A 30 -7.69 26.77 -13.26
N THR A 31 -6.43 26.32 -13.33
CA THR A 31 -5.88 25.70 -14.54
C THR A 31 -6.52 24.32 -14.80
N LEU A 32 -6.74 23.53 -13.76
CA LEU A 32 -7.43 22.23 -13.87
C LEU A 32 -8.88 22.39 -14.33
N ILE A 33 -9.61 23.37 -13.82
CA ILE A 33 -11.00 23.67 -14.25
C ILE A 33 -11.04 24.11 -15.72
N LYS A 34 -10.07 24.91 -16.18
CA LYS A 34 -9.96 25.30 -17.60
C LYS A 34 -9.65 24.11 -18.50
N ASN A 35 -8.75 23.22 -18.09
CA ASN A 35 -8.41 22.03 -18.87
C ASN A 35 -9.60 21.07 -18.95
N LYS A 36 -10.34 20.85 -17.85
CA LYS A 36 -11.55 20.01 -17.86
C LYS A 36 -12.61 20.53 -18.84
N LYS A 37 -12.88 21.83 -18.87
CA LYS A 37 -13.80 22.45 -19.84
C LYS A 37 -13.34 22.30 -21.30
N ASN A 38 -12.04 22.34 -21.56
CA ASN A 38 -11.50 22.14 -22.90
C ASN A 38 -11.60 20.67 -23.35
N THR A 39 -11.43 19.73 -22.45
CA THR A 39 -11.58 18.28 -22.75
C THR A 39 -13.04 17.92 -23.01
N GLU A 40 -13.97 18.46 -22.23
CA GLU A 40 -15.42 18.26 -22.47
C GLU A 40 -15.85 18.85 -23.81
N LYS A 41 -15.26 19.95 -24.24
CA LYS A 41 -15.55 20.57 -25.55
C LYS A 41 -14.96 19.78 -26.73
N ALA A 42 -13.82 19.13 -26.54
CA ALA A 42 -13.19 18.24 -27.53
C ALA A 42 -13.98 16.93 -27.70
N ASN A 43 -14.45 16.34 -26.61
CA ASN A 43 -15.25 15.11 -26.65
C ASN A 43 -16.66 15.32 -27.23
N ALA A 44 -17.25 16.50 -27.08
CA ALA A 44 -18.54 16.84 -27.70
C ALA A 44 -18.45 17.02 -29.23
N ALA A 45 -17.26 17.31 -29.77
CA ALA A 45 -17.02 17.46 -31.19
C ALA A 45 -16.73 16.13 -31.93
N SER A 46 -16.39 15.04 -31.20
CA SER A 46 -16.05 13.74 -31.77
C SER A 46 -17.22 12.72 -31.82
N SER A 47 -18.40 13.05 -31.30
CA SER A 47 -19.54 12.12 -31.20
C SER A 47 -20.54 12.21 -32.38
N SER A 48 -20.24 12.88 -33.49
CA SER A 48 -21.17 13.08 -34.61
C SER A 48 -20.75 12.43 -35.94
N SER A 49 -20.00 11.33 -35.93
CA SER A 49 -19.78 10.56 -37.16
C SER A 49 -19.40 9.11 -36.86
N ALA A 50 -20.37 8.21 -36.91
CA ALA A 50 -20.30 6.88 -37.51
C ALA A 50 -21.53 6.03 -37.10
N SER A 51 -22.47 5.93 -38.03
CA SER A 51 -23.47 4.86 -38.02
C SER A 51 -23.13 3.91 -39.19
N SER A 52 -23.37 2.64 -38.96
CA SER A 52 -23.81 1.57 -39.88
C SER A 52 -22.91 0.35 -40.01
N SER A 53 -23.59 -0.78 -39.74
CA SER A 53 -23.51 -2.14 -40.34
C SER A 53 -22.30 -3.00 -39.91
N SER A 54 -22.42 -4.29 -39.63
CA SER A 54 -23.41 -5.32 -39.87
C SER A 54 -23.13 -6.53 -39.01
N ALA A 55 -24.18 -7.27 -38.69
CA ALA A 55 -24.16 -8.56 -37.99
C ALA A 55 -23.60 -9.68 -38.86
N GLU A 56 -22.91 -10.64 -38.27
CA GLU A 56 -22.99 -12.04 -38.67
C GLU A 56 -22.72 -12.98 -37.48
N SER A 57 -23.64 -13.92 -37.37
CA SER A 57 -23.72 -15.03 -36.41
C SER A 57 -22.90 -16.21 -36.90
N PHE A 58 -22.26 -16.98 -36.00
CA PHE A 58 -22.14 -18.42 -36.19
C PHE A 58 -22.07 -19.21 -34.88
N SER A 59 -22.76 -20.32 -34.90
CA SER A 59 -23.24 -21.28 -33.94
C SER A 59 -22.22 -22.21 -33.30
N GLU A 60 -22.57 -22.65 -32.11
CA GLU A 60 -22.40 -23.92 -31.38
C GLU A 60 -21.53 -25.05 -31.99
N SER A 61 -20.72 -25.67 -31.10
CA SER A 61 -20.71 -27.14 -31.01
C SER A 61 -20.26 -27.61 -29.62
N GLU A 62 -21.16 -28.32 -28.93
CA GLU A 62 -20.92 -29.16 -27.78
C GLU A 62 -20.05 -30.37 -28.13
N SER A 63 -19.22 -30.81 -27.17
CA SER A 63 -18.80 -32.21 -27.07
C SER A 63 -18.54 -32.61 -25.62
N SER A 64 -19.41 -33.43 -25.13
CA SER A 64 -19.31 -34.18 -23.89
C SER A 64 -18.42 -35.39 -24.03
N SER A 65 -17.60 -35.71 -23.03
CA SER A 65 -17.20 -37.10 -22.77
C SER A 65 -17.05 -37.37 -21.25
N LYS A 66 -17.93 -38.20 -20.77
CA LYS A 66 -17.83 -38.98 -19.51
C LYS A 66 -16.69 -39.99 -19.60
N THR A 67 -15.97 -40.21 -18.52
CA THR A 67 -15.48 -41.56 -18.17
C THR A 67 -15.33 -41.70 -16.64
N GLU A 68 -15.67 -42.89 -16.18
CA GLU A 68 -16.02 -43.36 -14.86
C GLU A 68 -14.83 -43.53 -13.89
N SER A 69 -15.20 -43.46 -12.64
CA SER A 69 -14.81 -44.12 -11.39
C SER A 69 -13.91 -45.37 -11.47
N THR A 70 -12.87 -45.40 -10.61
CA THR A 70 -12.46 -46.63 -9.95
C THR A 70 -11.93 -46.32 -8.54
N THR A 71 -12.61 -46.84 -7.56
CA THR A 71 -12.28 -46.88 -6.12
C THR A 71 -11.28 -47.98 -5.85
N GLU A 72 -10.16 -47.66 -5.22
CA GLU A 72 -9.35 -48.63 -4.50
C GLU A 72 -9.17 -48.23 -3.03
N LYS A 73 -9.70 -49.07 -2.14
CA LYS A 73 -9.49 -49.05 -0.68
C LYS A 73 -8.15 -49.70 -0.39
N VAL A 74 -7.26 -48.96 0.28
CA VAL A 74 -6.16 -49.59 1.04
C VAL A 74 -6.26 -49.13 2.49
N SER A 75 -6.57 -50.08 3.36
CA SER A 75 -6.47 -49.97 4.79
C SER A 75 -5.01 -50.13 5.23
N VAL A 76 -4.48 -49.19 6.00
CA VAL A 76 -3.23 -49.37 6.75
C VAL A 76 -3.43 -48.89 8.19
N GLU A 77 -3.00 -49.75 9.10
CA GLU A 77 -3.17 -49.74 10.53
C GLU A 77 -2.59 -48.51 11.25
N ASN A 78 -3.29 -48.15 12.31
CA ASN A 78 -2.87 -47.21 13.33
C ASN A 78 -1.62 -47.68 14.08
N ASN A 79 -0.58 -46.85 14.08
CA ASN A 79 0.42 -46.88 15.14
C ASN A 79 0.47 -45.49 15.79
N VAL A 80 -0.21 -45.38 16.93
CA VAL A 80 -0.20 -44.18 17.78
C VAL A 80 1.11 -44.17 18.55
N THR A 81 2.04 -43.35 18.08
CA THR A 81 3.17 -42.91 18.91
C THR A 81 2.86 -41.50 19.39
N THR A 82 2.45 -41.40 20.65
CA THR A 82 2.27 -40.15 21.37
C THR A 82 3.63 -39.44 21.53
N ALA A 83 3.99 -38.61 20.57
CA ALA A 83 5.02 -37.62 20.78
C ALA A 83 4.36 -36.40 21.44
N SER A 84 4.65 -36.22 22.73
CA SER A 84 4.32 -35.01 23.48
C SER A 84 5.05 -33.82 22.85
N THR A 85 4.39 -33.15 21.94
CA THR A 85 4.85 -31.84 21.44
C THR A 85 4.53 -30.82 22.51
N THR A 86 5.53 -30.45 23.28
CA THR A 86 5.47 -29.28 24.16
C THR A 86 5.29 -28.06 23.23
N GLU A 87 4.07 -27.59 23.04
CA GLU A 87 3.79 -26.29 22.45
C GLU A 87 4.50 -25.23 23.31
N LYS A 88 5.60 -24.72 22.78
CA LYS A 88 6.26 -23.55 23.32
C LYS A 88 5.38 -22.37 23.01
N THR A 89 4.40 -22.08 23.86
CA THR A 89 3.64 -20.83 23.82
C THR A 89 4.65 -19.70 24.03
N SER A 90 5.13 -19.11 22.94
CA SER A 90 5.98 -17.91 23.01
C SER A 90 5.10 -16.79 23.56
N GLU A 91 5.49 -16.25 24.70
CA GLU A 91 4.79 -15.14 25.33
C GLU A 91 4.81 -13.95 24.35
N VAL A 92 3.62 -13.48 23.96
CA VAL A 92 3.46 -12.37 23.01
C VAL A 92 4.01 -11.09 23.66
N LYS A 93 5.15 -10.61 23.18
CA LYS A 93 5.75 -9.36 23.64
C LYS A 93 4.89 -8.17 23.24
N ARG A 94 4.70 -7.23 24.18
CA ARG A 94 3.97 -5.98 23.93
C ARG A 94 4.83 -4.78 24.31
N SER A 95 4.65 -3.70 23.53
CA SER A 95 5.27 -2.41 23.79
C SER A 95 4.53 -1.65 24.92
N GLU A 96 5.09 -0.51 25.33
CA GLU A 96 4.42 0.42 26.28
C GLU A 96 3.07 0.92 25.74
N SER A 97 2.91 0.99 24.43
CA SER A 97 1.64 1.36 23.79
C SER A 97 0.59 0.24 23.81
N GLY A 98 0.95 -0.97 24.28
CA GLY A 98 0.12 -2.17 24.32
C GLY A 98 0.09 -2.95 22.99
N ARG A 99 0.80 -2.50 21.95
CA ARG A 99 0.88 -3.19 20.64
C ARG A 99 1.75 -4.44 20.75
N ILE A 100 1.43 -5.42 19.91
CA ILE A 100 2.27 -6.60 19.73
C ILE A 100 3.58 -6.16 19.06
N ILE A 101 4.71 -6.53 19.65
CA ILE A 101 6.02 -6.38 19.01
C ILE A 101 6.20 -7.58 18.09
N VAL A 102 6.31 -7.32 16.78
CA VAL A 102 6.48 -8.37 15.76
C VAL A 102 7.82 -9.07 15.98
N ASP A 103 7.79 -10.40 16.02
CA ASP A 103 9.01 -11.21 16.02
C ASP A 103 9.51 -11.36 14.57
N VAL A 104 10.35 -10.41 14.16
CA VAL A 104 10.86 -10.30 12.78
C VAL A 104 11.75 -11.47 12.37
N ASP A 105 12.25 -12.26 13.33
CA ASP A 105 13.10 -13.42 13.08
C ASP A 105 12.28 -14.71 12.91
N SER A 106 11.04 -14.75 13.38
CA SER A 106 10.17 -15.92 13.31
C SER A 106 9.33 -15.99 12.03
N VAL A 107 9.25 -14.89 11.27
CA VAL A 107 8.44 -14.76 10.04
C VAL A 107 9.37 -14.54 8.84
N PRO A 108 9.06 -15.09 7.66
CA PRO A 108 9.78 -14.70 6.45
C PRO A 108 9.79 -13.18 6.28
N TRP A 109 10.96 -12.59 6.08
CA TRP A 109 11.17 -11.15 6.09
C TRP A 109 10.20 -10.36 5.18
N ASN A 110 9.81 -10.94 4.05
CA ASN A 110 8.87 -10.36 3.08
C ASN A 110 7.39 -10.53 3.47
N LEU A 111 7.10 -11.29 4.54
CA LEU A 111 5.76 -11.53 5.06
C LEU A 111 5.51 -10.87 6.43
N ILE A 112 6.46 -10.07 6.93
CA ILE A 112 6.26 -9.28 8.15
C ILE A 112 5.01 -8.40 8.00
N VAL A 113 4.06 -8.51 8.94
CA VAL A 113 2.87 -7.66 8.99
C VAL A 113 3.00 -6.66 10.13
N VAL A 114 2.90 -5.39 9.81
CA VAL A 114 2.77 -4.28 10.77
C VAL A 114 1.40 -3.62 10.59
N SER A 115 0.81 -3.13 11.67
CA SER A 115 -0.53 -2.55 11.68
C SER A 115 -0.72 -1.65 12.91
N LEU A 116 -1.91 -1.07 13.09
CA LEU A 116 -2.24 -0.31 14.30
C LEU A 116 -2.09 -1.12 15.61
N GLU A 117 -2.11 -2.44 15.52
CA GLU A 117 -2.00 -3.35 16.67
C GLU A 117 -0.63 -4.03 16.78
N ARG A 118 0.19 -3.93 15.73
CA ARG A 118 1.48 -4.62 15.56
C ARG A 118 2.56 -3.64 15.15
N GLU A 119 3.63 -3.59 15.90
CA GLU A 119 4.76 -2.69 15.61
C GLU A 119 6.07 -3.46 15.50
N ILE A 120 6.99 -2.94 14.69
CA ILE A 120 8.36 -3.46 14.61
C ILE A 120 9.08 -3.25 15.94
N PRO A 121 10.06 -4.11 16.31
CA PRO A 121 10.88 -3.91 17.49
C PRO A 121 11.67 -2.59 17.39
N GLU A 122 11.94 -2.00 18.55
CA GLU A 122 12.81 -0.82 18.64
C GLU A 122 14.17 -1.08 17.99
N GLY A 123 14.64 -0.12 17.21
CA GLY A 123 15.93 -0.23 16.48
C GLY A 123 15.87 -1.05 15.20
N TYR A 124 14.70 -1.57 14.81
CA TYR A 124 14.57 -2.19 13.49
C TYR A 124 14.78 -1.13 12.40
N ASP A 125 15.79 -1.34 11.57
CA ASP A 125 16.14 -0.47 10.45
C ASP A 125 16.63 -1.36 9.29
N PRO A 126 15.85 -1.52 8.21
CA PRO A 126 16.25 -2.36 7.10
C PRO A 126 17.40 -1.72 6.33
N GLU A 127 18.31 -2.51 5.79
CA GLU A 127 19.23 -2.03 4.78
C GLU A 127 18.43 -1.55 3.56
N THR A 128 18.58 -0.28 3.18
CA THR A 128 17.85 0.31 2.07
C THR A 128 18.73 0.57 0.86
N ARG A 129 18.11 0.61 -0.32
CA ARG A 129 18.74 1.01 -1.57
C ARG A 129 17.85 1.98 -2.35
N GLU A 130 18.47 3.02 -2.88
CA GLU A 130 17.80 3.99 -3.73
C GLU A 130 17.32 3.36 -5.04
N ILE A 131 16.17 3.80 -5.53
CA ILE A 131 15.52 3.35 -6.75
C ILE A 131 15.85 4.31 -7.89
N LEU A 132 16.59 3.87 -8.90
CA LEU A 132 16.80 4.58 -10.17
C LEU A 132 17.16 6.07 -9.99
N ASP A 133 17.98 6.41 -9.01
CA ASP A 133 18.41 7.80 -8.69
C ASP A 133 17.24 8.78 -8.47
N THR A 134 16.14 8.29 -7.89
CA THR A 134 14.92 9.08 -7.65
C THR A 134 14.87 9.76 -6.28
N GLY A 135 15.80 9.45 -5.39
CA GLY A 135 15.78 9.87 -3.98
C GLY A 135 14.81 9.05 -3.10
N TYR A 136 14.10 8.06 -3.66
CA TYR A 136 13.25 7.13 -2.91
C TYR A 136 13.96 5.80 -2.73
N GLU A 137 13.78 5.19 -1.55
CA GLU A 137 14.42 3.95 -1.16
C GLU A 137 13.39 2.86 -0.85
N LEU A 138 13.79 1.62 -1.04
CA LEU A 138 13.13 0.42 -0.50
C LEU A 138 14.19 -0.45 0.20
N ASP A 139 13.74 -1.49 0.92
CA ASP A 139 14.64 -2.56 1.36
C ASP A 139 15.54 -2.99 0.19
N ALA A 140 16.84 -3.11 0.41
CA ALA A 140 17.81 -3.40 -0.64
C ALA A 140 17.49 -4.68 -1.42
N ARG A 141 16.80 -5.64 -0.78
CA ARG A 141 16.32 -6.89 -1.39
C ARG A 141 15.12 -6.65 -2.32
N VAL A 142 14.30 -5.62 -2.07
CA VAL A 142 13.07 -5.28 -2.81
C VAL A 142 13.37 -4.40 -4.02
N THR A 143 14.31 -3.46 -3.90
CA THR A 143 14.62 -2.47 -4.95
C THR A 143 14.78 -3.08 -6.34
N PRO A 144 15.50 -4.21 -6.55
CA PRO A 144 15.64 -4.81 -7.89
C PRO A 144 14.32 -5.27 -8.51
N TYR A 145 13.34 -5.66 -7.69
CA TYR A 145 12.02 -6.09 -8.17
C TYR A 145 11.18 -4.89 -8.61
N TYR A 146 11.23 -3.79 -7.84
CA TYR A 146 10.56 -2.56 -8.22
C TYR A 146 11.14 -1.97 -9.51
N GLU A 147 12.46 -1.93 -9.66
CA GLU A 147 13.12 -1.47 -10.87
C GLU A 147 12.74 -2.30 -12.12
N LYS A 148 12.62 -3.62 -11.97
CA LYS A 148 12.13 -4.49 -13.06
C LYS A 148 10.69 -4.17 -13.42
N MET A 149 9.82 -3.98 -12.41
CA MET A 149 8.42 -3.60 -12.59
C MET A 149 8.31 -2.25 -13.28
N TYR A 150 9.05 -1.24 -12.84
CA TYR A 150 9.10 0.09 -13.44
C TYR A 150 9.47 0.03 -14.92
N ARG A 151 10.55 -0.69 -15.26
CA ARG A 151 11.02 -0.85 -16.66
C ARG A 151 10.01 -1.62 -17.53
N ALA A 152 9.31 -2.57 -16.98
CA ALA A 152 8.25 -3.29 -17.69
C ALA A 152 7.06 -2.37 -17.98
N GLY A 153 6.60 -1.61 -16.99
CA GLY A 153 5.56 -0.59 -17.19
C GLY A 153 5.93 0.41 -18.27
N GLN A 154 7.17 0.91 -18.26
CA GLN A 154 7.65 1.82 -19.32
C GLN A 154 7.58 1.21 -20.74
N LYS A 155 7.90 -0.06 -20.89
CA LYS A 155 7.77 -0.75 -22.20
C LYS A 155 6.32 -0.85 -22.65
N ASP A 156 5.40 -0.96 -21.72
CA ASP A 156 3.96 -1.06 -21.95
C ASP A 156 3.27 0.31 -22.00
N GLY A 157 4.05 1.40 -21.92
CA GLY A 157 3.56 2.77 -22.07
C GLY A 157 3.03 3.43 -20.78
N VAL A 158 3.28 2.85 -19.60
CA VAL A 158 2.93 3.46 -18.30
C VAL A 158 4.18 3.78 -17.49
N THR A 159 4.11 4.82 -16.63
CA THR A 159 5.23 5.26 -15.81
C THR A 159 4.91 5.12 -14.32
N LEU A 160 5.45 4.10 -13.68
CA LEU A 160 5.22 3.76 -12.28
C LEU A 160 6.15 4.59 -11.37
N THR A 161 5.96 5.90 -11.35
CA THR A 161 6.85 6.83 -10.63
C THR A 161 6.81 6.57 -9.11
N PRO A 162 7.96 6.35 -8.43
CA PRO A 162 8.01 6.30 -6.98
C PRO A 162 7.49 7.60 -6.38
N PHE A 163 6.66 7.51 -5.33
CA PHE A 163 6.12 8.67 -4.63
C PHE A 163 6.44 8.67 -3.13
N SER A 164 6.43 7.49 -2.50
CA SER A 164 6.83 7.29 -1.10
C SER A 164 7.30 5.84 -0.91
N GLY A 165 8.57 5.66 -0.57
CA GLY A 165 9.18 4.36 -0.28
C GLY A 165 9.48 4.18 1.20
N HIS A 166 10.69 3.68 1.54
CA HIS A 166 11.14 3.54 2.91
C HIS A 166 11.05 4.86 3.66
N ARG A 167 10.63 4.76 4.90
CA ARG A 167 10.49 5.88 5.81
C ARG A 167 11.00 5.45 7.18
N SER A 168 12.14 6.01 7.62
CA SER A 168 12.70 5.66 8.93
C SER A 168 11.68 5.85 10.06
N TYR A 169 11.86 5.11 11.16
CA TYR A 169 11.02 5.24 12.35
C TYR A 169 10.91 6.70 12.81
N GLU A 170 12.04 7.41 12.84
CA GLU A 170 12.08 8.82 13.25
C GLU A 170 11.33 9.74 12.30
N ARG A 171 11.44 9.54 10.98
CA ARG A 171 10.68 10.32 10.00
C ARG A 171 9.17 10.07 10.15
N GLN A 172 8.77 8.83 10.38
CA GLN A 172 7.37 8.48 10.65
C GLN A 172 6.87 9.16 11.94
N ARG A 173 7.69 9.16 13.00
CA ARG A 173 7.39 9.81 14.28
C ARG A 173 7.15 11.31 14.11
N ILE A 174 8.01 11.97 13.36
CA ILE A 174 7.88 13.41 13.06
C ILE A 174 6.58 13.67 12.28
N ASN A 175 6.32 12.91 11.24
CA ASN A 175 5.12 13.10 10.41
C ASN A 175 3.83 12.88 11.23
N TYR A 176 3.77 11.81 12.01
CA TYR A 176 2.63 11.49 12.87
C TYR A 176 2.38 12.57 13.95
N ASN A 177 3.44 13.03 14.62
CA ASN A 177 3.33 14.06 15.63
C ASN A 177 2.88 15.40 15.05
N ASN A 178 3.44 15.81 13.90
CA ASN A 178 3.05 17.04 13.22
C ASN A 178 1.57 17.01 12.81
N LEU A 179 1.08 15.89 12.31
CA LEU A 179 -0.34 15.75 11.98
C LEU A 179 -1.21 15.76 13.24
N THR A 180 -0.77 15.11 14.32
CA THR A 180 -1.46 15.14 15.60
C THR A 180 -1.59 16.57 16.13
N GLU A 181 -0.51 17.34 16.14
CA GLU A 181 -0.52 18.75 16.56
C GLU A 181 -1.41 19.62 15.66
N THR A 182 -1.37 19.36 14.35
CA THR A 182 -2.27 20.02 13.40
C THR A 182 -3.73 19.75 13.72
N TYR A 183 -4.09 18.52 14.09
CA TYR A 183 -5.46 18.17 14.44
C TYR A 183 -5.87 18.72 15.81
N MET A 184 -4.97 18.79 16.78
CA MET A 184 -5.21 19.51 18.05
C MET A 184 -5.56 20.97 17.77
N ALA A 185 -4.75 21.65 16.99
CA ALA A 185 -4.95 23.07 16.68
C ALA A 185 -6.21 23.33 15.83
N ARG A 186 -6.46 22.50 14.82
CA ARG A 186 -7.53 22.70 13.84
C ARG A 186 -8.92 22.37 14.39
N TYR A 187 -9.01 21.32 15.23
CA TYR A 187 -10.30 20.77 15.71
C TYR A 187 -10.52 20.94 17.20
N GLY A 188 -9.58 21.57 17.93
CA GLY A 188 -9.67 21.73 19.39
C GLY A 188 -9.65 20.40 20.16
N LEU A 189 -9.06 19.36 19.60
CA LEU A 189 -9.00 18.03 20.20
C LEU A 189 -7.89 17.98 21.25
N ASP A 190 -8.08 17.16 22.29
CA ASP A 190 -6.97 16.73 23.14
C ASP A 190 -5.97 15.85 22.34
N ARG A 191 -4.76 15.66 22.88
CA ARG A 191 -3.70 14.90 22.19
C ARG A 191 -4.13 13.47 21.87
N LYS A 192 -4.88 12.79 22.74
CA LYS A 192 -5.32 11.40 22.54
C LYS A 192 -6.31 11.29 21.38
N ALA A 193 -7.30 12.17 21.34
CA ALA A 193 -8.28 12.21 20.26
C ALA A 193 -7.65 12.64 18.93
N ALA A 194 -6.74 13.63 18.97
CA ALA A 194 -5.99 14.07 17.80
C ALA A 194 -5.07 12.98 17.26
N ALA A 195 -4.35 12.27 18.12
CA ALA A 195 -3.49 11.15 17.77
C ALA A 195 -4.28 9.99 17.14
N LYS A 196 -5.44 9.64 17.71
CA LYS A 196 -6.34 8.63 17.13
C LYS A 196 -6.82 9.06 15.74
N LYS A 197 -7.15 10.34 15.56
CA LYS A 197 -7.55 10.87 14.24
C LYS A 197 -6.37 10.89 13.26
N ALA A 198 -5.16 11.24 13.71
CA ALA A 198 -3.97 11.23 12.87
C ALA A 198 -3.63 9.82 12.37
N ALA A 199 -3.82 8.79 13.21
CA ALA A 199 -3.57 7.38 12.88
C ALA A 199 -4.43 6.84 11.72
N SER A 200 -5.54 7.49 11.37
CA SER A 200 -6.34 7.13 10.18
C SER A 200 -5.76 7.65 8.86
N VAL A 201 -4.71 8.49 8.92
CA VAL A 201 -4.06 9.09 7.73
C VAL A 201 -2.57 8.78 7.69
N ILE A 202 -1.90 8.92 8.83
CA ILE A 202 -0.48 8.59 9.01
C ILE A 202 -0.39 7.64 10.19
N LEU A 203 0.00 6.40 9.94
CA LEU A 203 0.17 5.40 10.98
C LEU A 203 1.23 5.82 12.01
N PRO A 204 1.08 5.44 13.30
CA PRO A 204 2.11 5.64 14.31
C PRO A 204 3.46 5.05 13.88
N PRO A 205 4.58 5.57 14.40
CA PRO A 205 5.90 5.03 14.09
C PRO A 205 5.98 3.55 14.48
N GLY A 206 6.63 2.76 13.63
CA GLY A 206 6.76 1.31 13.80
C GLY A 206 5.58 0.47 13.32
N THR A 207 4.45 1.10 12.95
CA THR A 207 3.24 0.38 12.52
C THR A 207 2.95 0.52 11.02
N SER A 208 3.82 1.20 10.28
CA SER A 208 3.70 1.42 8.84
C SER A 208 4.60 0.49 8.03
N GLU A 209 4.11 -0.07 6.94
CA GLU A 209 4.90 -0.89 6.02
C GLU A 209 6.04 -0.13 5.33
N HIS A 210 5.96 1.21 5.29
CA HIS A 210 7.09 2.04 4.88
C HIS A 210 8.27 1.95 5.86
N ASN A 211 8.02 1.67 7.16
CA ASN A 211 9.11 1.52 8.14
C ASN A 211 9.91 0.23 7.94
N ILE A 212 9.35 -0.77 7.30
CA ILE A 212 10.05 -2.02 6.98
C ILE A 212 10.60 -2.07 5.55
N GLY A 213 10.46 -0.97 4.79
CA GLY A 213 10.98 -0.86 3.42
C GLY A 213 10.30 -1.75 2.38
N LEU A 214 9.13 -2.33 2.70
CA LEU A 214 8.45 -3.31 1.84
C LEU A 214 7.30 -2.70 1.03
N ALA A 215 6.99 -1.42 1.20
CA ALA A 215 5.89 -0.76 0.51
C ALA A 215 6.36 0.45 -0.30
N MET A 216 5.69 0.67 -1.42
CA MET A 216 5.86 1.83 -2.29
C MET A 216 4.49 2.42 -2.62
N ASP A 217 4.32 3.72 -2.32
CA ASP A 217 3.25 4.50 -2.91
C ASP A 217 3.69 4.90 -4.33
N ILE A 218 2.82 4.65 -5.32
CA ILE A 218 3.14 4.84 -6.73
C ILE A 218 2.35 6.02 -7.30
N CYS A 219 3.02 6.90 -8.00
CA CYS A 219 2.53 8.08 -8.70
C CYS A 219 1.97 9.18 -7.80
N ASN A 220 1.01 8.91 -6.91
CA ASN A 220 0.39 9.87 -6.01
C ASN A 220 -0.39 9.14 -4.91
N THR A 221 -1.03 9.90 -3.98
CA THR A 221 -1.85 9.37 -2.88
C THR A 221 -3.29 9.89 -2.95
N TYR A 222 -3.90 9.82 -4.13
CA TYR A 222 -5.30 10.22 -4.35
C TYR A 222 -6.13 9.03 -4.83
N ASP A 223 -7.38 8.94 -4.39
CA ASP A 223 -8.31 7.87 -4.81
C ASP A 223 -8.48 7.78 -6.33
N SER A 224 -8.38 8.93 -7.03
CA SER A 224 -8.42 8.99 -8.50
C SER A 224 -7.28 8.26 -9.21
N PHE A 225 -6.24 7.82 -8.49
CA PHE A 225 -5.22 6.95 -9.06
C PHE A 225 -5.83 5.62 -9.55
N ALA A 226 -6.90 5.15 -8.93
CA ALA A 226 -7.63 3.96 -9.36
C ALA A 226 -8.18 4.05 -10.79
N ASP A 227 -8.34 5.26 -11.34
CA ASP A 227 -8.85 5.49 -12.70
C ASP A 227 -7.71 5.63 -13.74
N SER A 228 -6.44 5.47 -13.32
CA SER A 228 -5.27 5.65 -14.18
C SER A 228 -4.88 4.38 -14.96
N ALA A 229 -4.15 4.57 -16.07
CA ALA A 229 -3.57 3.47 -16.82
C ALA A 229 -2.50 2.72 -16.00
N GLU A 230 -1.76 3.43 -15.15
CA GLU A 230 -0.77 2.88 -14.24
C GLU A 230 -1.40 1.91 -13.24
N TYR A 231 -2.53 2.28 -12.62
CA TYR A 231 -3.25 1.40 -11.71
C TYR A 231 -3.77 0.15 -12.42
N ALA A 232 -4.40 0.32 -13.59
CA ALA A 232 -4.89 -0.81 -14.38
C ALA A 232 -3.75 -1.78 -14.72
N TRP A 233 -2.59 -1.25 -15.14
CA TRP A 233 -1.41 -2.06 -15.42
C TRP A 233 -0.89 -2.78 -14.18
N LEU A 234 -0.82 -2.10 -13.04
CA LEU A 234 -0.39 -2.67 -11.76
C LEU A 234 -1.31 -3.81 -11.31
N MET A 235 -2.62 -3.65 -11.40
CA MET A 235 -3.59 -4.69 -11.06
C MET A 235 -3.39 -5.98 -11.87
N GLU A 236 -2.94 -5.86 -13.11
CA GLU A 236 -2.70 -6.99 -14.00
C GLU A 236 -1.30 -7.59 -13.86
N ASN A 237 -0.29 -6.78 -13.54
CA ASN A 237 1.10 -7.17 -13.70
C ASN A 237 1.95 -7.17 -12.43
N ALA A 238 1.60 -6.40 -11.39
CA ALA A 238 2.46 -6.18 -10.22
C ALA A 238 2.87 -7.48 -9.50
N TYR A 239 1.98 -8.48 -9.45
CA TYR A 239 2.26 -9.78 -8.82
C TYR A 239 3.45 -10.52 -9.48
N LYS A 240 3.71 -10.30 -10.78
CA LYS A 240 4.83 -10.90 -11.51
C LYS A 240 6.18 -10.40 -10.99
N TYR A 241 6.15 -9.28 -10.28
CA TYR A 241 7.31 -8.63 -9.65
C TYR A 241 7.29 -8.72 -8.13
N GLY A 242 6.34 -9.48 -7.57
CA GLY A 242 6.24 -9.71 -6.13
C GLY A 242 5.45 -8.66 -5.36
N PHE A 243 4.72 -7.77 -6.03
CA PHE A 243 3.90 -6.74 -5.40
C PHE A 243 2.42 -7.07 -5.44
N ILE A 244 1.69 -6.67 -4.39
CA ILE A 244 0.24 -6.77 -4.25
C ILE A 244 -0.35 -5.40 -3.95
N LEU A 245 -1.62 -5.18 -4.35
CA LEU A 245 -2.43 -4.10 -3.80
C LEU A 245 -2.70 -4.41 -2.33
N ARG A 246 -2.12 -3.61 -1.42
CA ARG A 246 -2.11 -3.94 0.01
C ARG A 246 -3.45 -3.75 0.70
N TYR A 247 -4.14 -2.68 0.36
CA TYR A 247 -5.38 -2.25 1.00
C TYR A 247 -6.53 -2.18 -0.02
N PRO A 248 -7.10 -3.35 -0.43
CA PRO A 248 -8.21 -3.40 -1.37
C PRO A 248 -9.49 -2.83 -0.75
N LYS A 249 -10.39 -2.31 -1.58
CA LYS A 249 -11.60 -1.59 -1.17
C LYS A 249 -12.58 -2.41 -0.33
N ASP A 250 -12.61 -3.73 -0.53
CA ASP A 250 -13.51 -4.67 0.16
C ASP A 250 -12.87 -5.35 1.37
N LYS A 251 -11.63 -4.96 1.75
CA LYS A 251 -10.84 -5.57 2.83
C LYS A 251 -10.55 -4.65 4.02
N GLU A 252 -11.14 -3.48 4.07
CA GLU A 252 -10.93 -2.51 5.16
C GLU A 252 -11.24 -3.07 6.54
N ALA A 253 -12.26 -3.94 6.65
CA ALA A 253 -12.63 -4.58 7.91
C ALA A 253 -11.55 -5.56 8.43
N VAL A 254 -10.72 -6.12 7.55
CA VAL A 254 -9.64 -7.06 7.88
C VAL A 254 -8.32 -6.32 8.09
N THR A 255 -7.96 -5.45 7.16
CA THR A 255 -6.68 -4.74 7.17
C THR A 255 -6.64 -3.58 8.20
N GLY A 256 -7.82 -3.08 8.59
CA GLY A 256 -7.95 -1.88 9.44
C GLY A 256 -7.60 -0.56 8.74
N ILE A 257 -7.30 -0.60 7.45
CA ILE A 257 -6.88 0.56 6.64
C ILE A 257 -7.90 0.76 5.51
N VAL A 258 -8.22 2.01 5.21
CA VAL A 258 -9.08 2.40 4.09
C VAL A 258 -8.45 1.99 2.75
N TYR A 259 -9.26 1.97 1.70
CA TYR A 259 -8.77 1.69 0.35
C TYR A 259 -7.64 2.65 -0.07
N GLU A 260 -6.49 2.11 -0.48
CA GLU A 260 -5.34 2.88 -0.96
C GLU A 260 -4.84 2.33 -2.29
N PRO A 261 -5.35 2.80 -3.44
CA PRO A 261 -4.96 2.29 -4.76
C PRO A 261 -3.48 2.51 -5.09
N TRP A 262 -2.83 3.46 -4.44
CA TRP A 262 -1.41 3.81 -4.62
C TRP A 262 -0.46 2.91 -3.86
N HIS A 263 -0.89 2.23 -2.76
CA HIS A 263 -0.04 1.51 -1.82
C HIS A 263 0.21 0.07 -2.24
N TRP A 264 1.41 -0.20 -2.74
CA TRP A 264 1.83 -1.50 -3.26
C TRP A 264 2.86 -2.13 -2.37
N ARG A 265 2.54 -3.33 -1.84
CA ARG A 265 3.35 -4.08 -0.89
C ARG A 265 4.09 -5.23 -1.58
N PHE A 266 5.41 -5.31 -1.32
CA PHE A 266 6.22 -6.46 -1.73
C PHE A 266 6.04 -7.64 -0.76
N VAL A 267 5.72 -8.81 -1.31
CA VAL A 267 5.59 -10.07 -0.57
C VAL A 267 6.38 -11.21 -1.26
N GLY A 268 7.13 -10.89 -2.34
CA GLY A 268 7.81 -11.88 -3.16
C GLY A 268 6.91 -12.47 -4.26
N VAL A 269 7.52 -12.89 -5.36
CA VAL A 269 6.80 -13.29 -6.59
C VAL A 269 5.85 -14.46 -6.36
N GLU A 270 6.30 -15.46 -5.60
CA GLU A 270 5.50 -16.65 -5.32
C GLU A 270 4.24 -16.32 -4.50
N TYR A 271 4.41 -15.56 -3.40
CA TYR A 271 3.29 -15.17 -2.54
C TYR A 271 2.36 -14.18 -3.23
N ALA A 272 2.91 -13.22 -3.97
CA ALA A 272 2.09 -12.27 -4.73
C ALA A 272 1.17 -12.97 -5.75
N LYS A 273 1.68 -14.01 -6.42
CA LYS A 273 0.87 -14.81 -7.33
C LYS A 273 -0.24 -15.56 -6.59
N LYS A 274 0.07 -16.22 -5.49
CA LYS A 274 -0.90 -16.99 -4.68
C LYS A 274 -1.99 -16.08 -4.11
N ILE A 275 -1.61 -14.89 -3.58
CA ILE A 275 -2.54 -13.88 -3.06
C ILE A 275 -3.47 -13.39 -4.18
N LYS A 276 -2.91 -13.05 -5.36
CA LYS A 276 -3.73 -12.65 -6.51
C LYS A 276 -4.71 -13.74 -6.94
N ASP A 277 -4.25 -14.98 -7.04
CA ASP A 277 -5.07 -16.11 -7.49
C ASP A 277 -6.20 -16.44 -6.48
N SER A 278 -5.95 -16.23 -5.18
CA SER A 278 -6.93 -16.50 -4.12
C SER A 278 -7.97 -15.37 -3.95
N GLY A 279 -7.68 -14.13 -4.38
CA GLY A 279 -8.51 -12.96 -4.11
C GLY A 279 -8.53 -12.52 -2.64
N LEU A 280 -7.62 -13.04 -1.82
CA LEU A 280 -7.48 -12.70 -0.40
C LEU A 280 -6.57 -11.48 -0.22
N CYS A 281 -6.74 -10.72 0.88
CA CYS A 281 -5.70 -9.79 1.33
C CYS A 281 -4.56 -10.52 2.03
N LEU A 282 -3.50 -9.81 2.39
CA LEU A 282 -2.31 -10.42 2.98
C LEU A 282 -2.63 -11.20 4.26
N GLU A 283 -3.38 -10.60 5.19
CA GLU A 283 -3.76 -11.22 6.46
C GLU A 283 -4.57 -12.51 6.23
N GLU A 284 -5.63 -12.43 5.43
CA GLU A 284 -6.48 -13.61 5.12
C GLU A 284 -5.68 -14.73 4.47
N TYR A 285 -4.73 -14.36 3.60
CA TYR A 285 -3.86 -15.36 2.97
C TYR A 285 -2.95 -16.05 3.99
N LEU A 286 -2.28 -15.28 4.85
CA LEU A 286 -1.38 -15.82 5.88
C LEU A 286 -2.13 -16.74 6.83
N ASP A 287 -3.33 -16.34 7.27
CA ASP A 287 -4.21 -17.18 8.10
C ASP A 287 -4.60 -18.47 7.38
N SER A 288 -4.92 -18.40 6.09
CA SER A 288 -5.33 -19.56 5.29
C SER A 288 -4.26 -20.64 5.14
N VAL A 289 -2.97 -20.23 5.21
CA VAL A 289 -1.82 -21.14 5.09
C VAL A 289 -1.12 -21.41 6.43
N GLY A 290 -1.68 -20.91 7.54
CA GLY A 290 -1.16 -21.15 8.90
C GLY A 290 0.17 -20.44 9.18
N ILE A 291 0.48 -19.34 8.51
CA ILE A 291 1.63 -18.50 8.82
C ILE A 291 1.24 -17.50 9.89
N SER A 292 1.79 -17.66 11.08
CA SER A 292 1.65 -16.69 12.16
C SER A 292 2.45 -15.41 11.81
N TYR A 293 1.86 -14.25 12.06
CA TYR A 293 2.44 -12.95 11.79
C TYR A 293 2.19 -11.97 12.94
#